data_ded6173806e7b4269fb30536e7d284af
#
_entry.id   ded6173806e7b4269fb30536e7d284af
#
_cell.length_a   1.000
_cell.length_b   1.000
_cell.length_c   1.000
_cell.angle_alpha   90.00
_cell.angle_beta   90.00
_cell.angle_gamma   90.00
#
_symmetry.space_group_name_H-M   'P 1'
#
loop_
_entity.id
_entity.type
_entity.pdbx_description
1 polymer ?
#
loop_
_entity_poly.entity_id
_entity_poly.type
_entity_poly.pdbx_seq_one_letter_code
_entity_poly.pdbx_strand_id
1 'polypeptide(L)'
;MKPQSLALALSIALLGFPTVTVAAAAPSAKIIKQSQEAKGFLNLYYEESQGELYLEVNRLNQPFLLVTSLPQGVGSNDIGLDRGQLGQTRMVQFERQGPYILLKQLNTQYRANTTDAAEQRAVAEAFADSVLWQGKVIEGKPDLVAVNDLVLNDLHGVASVLQQTEQGNYQLDLSRSVILPKGIKSFEKNADVDVQLTFKGDVAGVQVAQVTPDGTLMSVRMRYSFVELPDTDYQPRAYHPMSGYLSDEYQDYATPFDQPLAQRFILRHRLQKVNPGPAPSEVVKPITYYLDPGVPEPIRSALLDGARWWETAFTRAGFINGFKVELLPVDADPQDIRYNMIQWVHRATRGWSYGAALTDPRTGEIIKGQVTLGSLRVRQDYLIAKGLTAGWQDRVAAEKAATALSLARIRQLAAHEVGHTLGLDHNFAASTNQDASVMDYPHPKILLKGNDIDISAPYTTGVGPWDDFAIAYGYSEQGDARTQQALQVDLLADVAKRGLRYIGEADSRQKDASQAYAS
;
A
#
# COMPACT_ATOMS: atom_id res chain seq x y z
N MET A 1 104.56 10.70 38.15
CA MET A 1 103.47 11.59 38.57
C MET A 1 102.49 11.69 37.37
N LYS A 2 101.35 11.07 37.49
CA LYS A 2 100.29 11.10 36.46
C LYS A 2 99.22 12.13 36.84
N PRO A 3 98.68 12.94 35.92
CA PRO A 3 97.55 13.79 36.23
C PRO A 3 96.24 13.01 36.02
N GLN A 4 95.33 13.17 36.92
CA GLN A 4 93.95 12.65 36.88
C GLN A 4 93.10 13.58 36.03
N SER A 5 92.43 13.02 35.06
CA SER A 5 91.40 13.70 34.25
C SER A 5 90.05 13.60 34.91
N LEU A 6 89.41 14.69 35.17
CA LEU A 6 88.06 14.81 35.68
C LEU A 6 87.08 14.79 34.51
N ALA A 7 86.25 13.75 34.40
CA ALA A 7 85.18 13.67 33.40
C ALA A 7 83.90 14.23 33.99
N LEU A 8 83.40 15.31 33.39
CA LEU A 8 82.11 15.95 33.72
C LEU A 8 80.99 15.25 32.92
N ALA A 9 80.12 14.50 33.59
CA ALA A 9 78.98 13.88 32.96
C ALA A 9 77.83 14.88 32.84
N LEU A 10 77.44 15.24 31.58
CA LEU A 10 76.31 16.10 31.30
C LEU A 10 75.07 15.23 31.15
N SER A 11 74.13 15.23 32.11
CA SER A 11 72.87 14.55 32.10
C SER A 11 71.87 15.40 31.30
N ILE A 12 71.56 15.02 30.08
CA ILE A 12 70.46 15.59 29.28
C ILE A 12 69.14 14.94 29.72
N ALA A 13 68.28 15.66 30.42
CA ALA A 13 66.91 15.27 30.74
C ALA A 13 66.03 15.42 29.44
N LEU A 14 65.68 14.31 28.79
CA LEU A 14 64.66 14.29 27.73
C LEU A 14 63.28 14.54 28.40
N LEU A 15 62.77 15.75 28.28
CA LEU A 15 61.36 16.05 28.50
C LEU A 15 60.53 15.36 27.42
N GLY A 16 59.95 14.19 27.76
CA GLY A 16 58.97 13.52 26.92
C GLY A 16 57.69 14.34 26.83
N PHE A 17 57.45 15.01 25.73
CA PHE A 17 56.13 15.56 25.40
C PHE A 17 55.15 14.39 25.20
N PRO A 18 53.96 14.41 25.85
CA PRO A 18 52.96 13.41 25.58
C PRO A 18 52.49 13.61 24.14
N THR A 19 52.80 12.67 23.25
CA THR A 19 52.19 12.60 21.95
C THR A 19 50.72 12.29 22.14
N VAL A 20 49.87 13.32 22.00
CA VAL A 20 48.42 13.14 21.89
C VAL A 20 48.16 12.43 20.54
N THR A 21 48.06 11.12 20.60
CA THR A 21 47.54 10.33 19.49
C THR A 21 46.07 10.72 19.29
N VAL A 22 45.80 11.62 18.37
CA VAL A 22 44.43 11.85 17.88
C VAL A 22 44.02 10.53 17.24
N ALA A 23 43.16 9.77 17.90
CA ALA A 23 42.60 8.57 17.34
C ALA A 23 41.93 8.95 16.03
N ALA A 24 42.30 8.31 14.92
CA ALA A 24 41.65 8.53 13.63
C ALA A 24 40.14 8.28 13.79
N ALA A 25 39.34 9.22 13.31
CA ALA A 25 37.90 9.08 13.35
C ALA A 25 37.51 7.77 12.69
N ALA A 26 36.58 7.01 13.29
CA ALA A 26 36.09 5.77 12.72
C ALA A 26 35.53 6.01 11.29
N PRO A 27 35.66 5.07 10.36
CA PRO A 27 35.25 5.27 8.98
C PRO A 27 33.81 5.77 8.84
N SER A 28 32.88 5.25 9.63
CA SER A 28 31.47 5.68 9.64
C SER A 28 31.28 7.14 10.08
N ALA A 29 32.06 7.61 11.05
CA ALA A 29 31.97 9.00 11.53
C ALA A 29 32.38 10.02 10.45
N LYS A 30 33.32 9.66 9.57
CA LYS A 30 33.69 10.49 8.42
C LYS A 30 32.58 10.57 7.40
N ILE A 31 31.93 9.44 7.07
CA ILE A 31 30.79 9.34 6.16
C ILE A 31 29.64 10.22 6.67
N ILE A 32 29.24 10.03 7.93
CA ILE A 32 28.12 10.79 8.53
C ILE A 32 28.37 12.30 8.45
N LYS A 33 29.58 12.74 8.74
CA LYS A 33 29.93 14.18 8.69
C LYS A 33 29.82 14.79 7.29
N GLN A 34 29.92 13.98 6.23
CA GLN A 34 29.89 14.40 4.82
C GLN A 34 28.53 14.17 4.16
N SER A 35 27.58 13.55 4.89
CA SER A 35 26.27 13.14 4.38
C SER A 35 25.15 14.08 4.80
N GLN A 36 24.10 14.10 3.98
CA GLN A 36 22.77 14.59 4.37
C GLN A 36 22.09 13.50 5.20
N GLU A 37 21.52 13.86 6.34
CA GLU A 37 20.89 12.93 7.26
C GLU A 37 19.36 12.94 7.08
N ALA A 38 18.74 11.74 7.09
CA ALA A 38 17.31 11.54 7.27
C ALA A 38 17.11 10.59 8.46
N LYS A 39 16.57 11.12 9.57
CA LYS A 39 16.38 10.38 10.82
C LYS A 39 14.91 10.12 11.13
N GLY A 40 14.61 8.89 11.58
CA GLY A 40 13.25 8.46 11.91
C GLY A 40 13.21 6.97 12.17
N PHE A 41 12.30 6.26 11.51
CA PHE A 41 12.19 4.80 11.60
C PHE A 41 13.50 4.10 11.28
N LEU A 42 14.17 4.49 10.18
CA LEU A 42 15.56 4.14 9.88
C LEU A 42 16.37 5.40 9.74
N ASN A 43 17.64 5.38 10.17
CA ASN A 43 18.55 6.48 9.95
C ASN A 43 19.33 6.26 8.66
N LEU A 44 19.19 7.20 7.73
CA LEU A 44 19.79 7.17 6.40
C LEU A 44 20.77 8.34 6.24
N TYR A 45 21.88 8.11 5.56
CA TYR A 45 22.93 9.09 5.33
C TYR A 45 23.30 9.07 3.84
N TYR A 46 23.07 10.17 3.14
CA TYR A 46 23.37 10.30 1.71
C TYR A 46 24.58 11.18 1.49
N GLU A 47 25.67 10.61 0.95
CA GLU A 47 26.88 11.32 0.57
C GLU A 47 26.75 11.79 -0.89
N GLU A 48 26.36 13.06 -1.07
CA GLU A 48 26.04 13.63 -2.39
C GLU A 48 27.26 13.59 -3.35
N SER A 49 28.48 13.79 -2.82
CA SER A 49 29.69 13.79 -3.64
C SER A 49 30.02 12.46 -4.29
N GLN A 50 29.55 11.37 -3.71
CA GLN A 50 29.76 9.99 -4.20
C GLN A 50 28.48 9.37 -4.80
N GLY A 51 27.31 9.94 -4.52
CA GLY A 51 26.01 9.36 -4.86
C GLY A 51 25.71 8.09 -4.05
N GLU A 52 26.28 7.98 -2.84
CA GLU A 52 26.20 6.80 -1.98
C GLU A 52 25.19 7.00 -0.86
N LEU A 53 24.34 5.98 -0.65
CA LEU A 53 23.39 5.93 0.45
C LEU A 53 23.81 4.89 1.48
N TYR A 54 23.86 5.31 2.73
CA TYR A 54 24.20 4.45 3.85
C TYR A 54 23.02 4.32 4.81
N LEU A 55 22.84 3.12 5.35
CA LEU A 55 21.89 2.79 6.40
C LEU A 55 22.65 2.55 7.72
N GLU A 56 22.12 3.11 8.80
CA GLU A 56 22.58 2.78 10.15
C GLU A 56 22.09 1.39 10.59
N VAL A 57 22.99 0.56 11.06
CA VAL A 57 22.71 -0.81 11.49
C VAL A 57 22.24 -0.81 12.95
N ASN A 58 20.98 -0.49 13.19
CA ASN A 58 20.42 -0.35 14.55
C ASN A 58 19.16 -1.19 14.82
N ARG A 59 18.60 -1.91 13.81
CA ARG A 59 17.38 -2.72 13.91
C ARG A 59 17.62 -4.18 13.47
N LEU A 60 18.66 -4.80 14.04
CA LEU A 60 18.96 -6.22 13.75
C LEU A 60 17.89 -7.14 14.37
N ASN A 61 17.48 -8.16 13.61
CA ASN A 61 16.52 -9.20 14.03
C ASN A 61 15.15 -8.65 14.46
N GLN A 62 14.80 -7.46 13.98
CA GLN A 62 13.49 -6.86 14.18
C GLN A 62 12.76 -6.87 12.83
N PRO A 63 11.65 -7.60 12.68
CA PRO A 63 10.90 -7.61 11.43
C PRO A 63 10.25 -6.26 11.15
N PHE A 64 10.16 -5.91 9.87
CA PHE A 64 9.46 -4.75 9.33
C PHE A 64 8.97 -5.05 7.92
N LEU A 65 8.18 -4.15 7.30
CA LEU A 65 7.73 -4.34 5.93
C LEU A 65 8.63 -3.59 4.95
N LEU A 66 8.87 -4.22 3.82
CA LEU A 66 9.42 -3.61 2.62
C LEU A 66 8.35 -3.66 1.52
N VAL A 67 7.97 -2.49 1.02
CA VAL A 67 7.07 -2.35 -0.12
C VAL A 67 7.68 -1.39 -1.13
N THR A 68 7.52 -1.69 -2.43
CA THR A 68 7.87 -0.76 -3.49
C THR A 68 6.61 -0.06 -4.00
N SER A 69 6.77 1.15 -4.53
CA SER A 69 5.70 1.85 -5.24
C SER A 69 6.26 2.70 -6.36
N LEU A 70 5.38 3.20 -7.24
CA LEU A 70 5.77 4.03 -8.38
C LEU A 70 5.31 5.48 -8.18
N PRO A 71 6.12 6.40 -7.61
CA PRO A 71 5.78 7.82 -7.54
C PRO A 71 5.50 8.45 -8.90
N GLN A 72 6.08 7.89 -9.97
CA GLN A 72 5.82 8.24 -11.36
C GLN A 72 5.55 6.98 -12.16
N GLY A 73 4.37 6.92 -12.78
CA GLY A 73 3.96 5.80 -13.63
C GLY A 73 4.38 5.98 -15.09
N VAL A 74 4.08 4.97 -15.90
CA VAL A 74 4.39 4.95 -17.34
C VAL A 74 3.26 5.60 -18.18
N GLY A 75 2.06 5.73 -17.63
CA GLY A 75 0.96 6.44 -18.27
C GLY A 75 0.12 5.61 -19.24
N SER A 76 0.20 4.28 -19.18
CA SER A 76 -0.66 3.35 -19.92
C SER A 76 -1.33 2.36 -18.97
N ASN A 77 -2.65 2.23 -19.04
CA ASN A 77 -3.38 1.22 -18.26
C ASN A 77 -3.03 -0.20 -18.70
N ASP A 78 -2.77 -0.39 -20.00
CA ASP A 78 -2.52 -1.72 -20.57
C ASP A 78 -1.16 -2.29 -20.15
N ILE A 79 -0.22 -1.42 -19.73
CA ILE A 79 1.03 -1.81 -19.09
C ILE A 79 0.85 -2.07 -17.59
N GLY A 80 -0.02 -1.29 -16.92
CA GLY A 80 -0.32 -1.47 -15.50
C GLY A 80 0.73 -0.88 -14.53
N LEU A 81 1.70 -0.11 -15.01
CA LEU A 81 2.72 0.58 -14.19
C LEU A 81 2.26 2.02 -13.89
N ASP A 82 1.28 2.15 -13.01
CA ASP A 82 0.63 3.42 -12.70
C ASP A 82 1.34 4.23 -11.62
N ARG A 83 1.15 5.55 -11.66
CA ARG A 83 1.51 6.42 -10.53
C ARG A 83 0.78 5.97 -9.27
N GLY A 84 1.54 5.70 -8.21
CA GLY A 84 1.02 5.26 -6.91
C GLY A 84 0.78 3.76 -6.79
N GLN A 85 1.02 2.97 -7.84
CA GLN A 85 0.87 1.52 -7.76
C GLN A 85 1.79 0.95 -6.68
N LEU A 86 1.22 0.14 -5.79
CA LEU A 86 1.98 -0.63 -4.80
C LEU A 86 2.48 -1.93 -5.42
N GLY A 87 3.72 -2.27 -5.11
CA GLY A 87 4.28 -3.58 -5.39
C GLY A 87 3.97 -4.58 -4.28
N GLN A 88 4.61 -5.73 -4.34
CA GLN A 88 4.47 -6.78 -3.32
C GLN A 88 4.91 -6.27 -1.95
N THR A 89 4.09 -6.49 -0.93
CA THR A 89 4.46 -6.31 0.48
C THR A 89 5.31 -7.50 0.93
N ARG A 90 6.48 -7.24 1.50
CA ARG A 90 7.40 -8.25 2.01
C ARG A 90 7.66 -8.01 3.49
N MET A 91 7.49 -9.01 4.33
CA MET A 91 7.99 -8.96 5.71
C MET A 91 9.47 -9.31 5.69
N VAL A 92 10.32 -8.39 6.14
CA VAL A 92 11.77 -8.51 6.06
C VAL A 92 12.44 -8.20 7.41
N GLN A 93 13.68 -8.63 7.57
CA GLN A 93 14.53 -8.23 8.70
C GLN A 93 15.99 -8.12 8.29
N PHE A 94 16.73 -7.27 8.99
CA PHE A 94 18.18 -7.26 8.90
C PHE A 94 18.79 -8.28 9.86
N GLU A 95 19.71 -9.08 9.36
CA GLU A 95 20.46 -10.08 10.13
C GLU A 95 21.96 -9.89 9.93
N ARG A 96 22.75 -9.90 10.99
CA ARG A 96 24.22 -9.80 10.90
C ARG A 96 24.84 -11.19 10.81
N GLN A 97 25.62 -11.41 9.75
CA GLN A 97 26.40 -12.63 9.54
C GLN A 97 27.89 -12.28 9.36
N GLY A 98 28.64 -12.32 10.45
CA GLY A 98 30.04 -11.87 10.47
C GLY A 98 30.18 -10.40 10.05
N PRO A 99 30.91 -10.09 8.96
CA PRO A 99 31.10 -8.72 8.48
C PRO A 99 29.95 -8.24 7.57
N TYR A 100 28.89 -9.01 7.37
CA TYR A 100 27.80 -8.69 6.45
C TYR A 100 26.49 -8.48 7.18
N ILE A 101 25.65 -7.58 6.63
CA ILE A 101 24.24 -7.47 6.92
C ILE A 101 23.47 -8.09 5.76
N LEU A 102 22.58 -9.02 6.06
CA LEU A 102 21.64 -9.60 5.12
C LEU A 102 20.29 -8.91 5.29
N LEU A 103 19.58 -8.64 4.20
CA LEU A 103 18.15 -8.36 4.21
C LEU A 103 17.41 -9.63 3.83
N LYS A 104 16.75 -10.25 4.79
CA LYS A 104 16.00 -11.50 4.62
C LYS A 104 14.51 -11.20 4.51
N GLN A 105 13.85 -11.77 3.50
CA GLN A 105 12.40 -11.87 3.45
C GLN A 105 11.98 -13.13 4.18
N LEU A 106 11.15 -12.93 5.21
CA LEU A 106 10.66 -14.02 6.06
C LEU A 106 9.51 -14.74 5.38
N ASN A 107 9.48 -16.07 5.55
CA ASN A 107 8.36 -16.86 5.10
C ASN A 107 7.16 -16.68 6.05
N THR A 108 6.13 -15.99 5.60
CA THR A 108 4.91 -15.74 6.38
C THR A 108 3.76 -16.69 6.05
N GLN A 109 3.94 -17.54 5.05
CA GLN A 109 2.92 -18.49 4.55
C GLN A 109 2.78 -19.73 5.45
N TYR A 110 3.87 -20.11 6.14
CA TYR A 110 3.94 -21.33 6.95
C TYR A 110 4.34 -20.97 8.37
N ARG A 111 3.51 -21.36 9.35
CA ARG A 111 3.67 -20.96 10.77
C ARG A 111 3.39 -22.15 11.69
N ALA A 112 3.81 -22.00 12.95
CA ALA A 112 3.34 -22.80 14.06
C ALA A 112 2.92 -21.83 15.18
N ASN A 113 1.61 -21.60 15.33
CA ASN A 113 1.04 -20.75 16.39
C ASN A 113 0.95 -21.52 17.70
N THR A 114 2.09 -21.81 18.28
CA THR A 114 2.29 -22.58 19.50
C THR A 114 3.25 -21.87 20.42
N THR A 115 3.24 -22.24 21.70
CA THR A 115 4.27 -21.82 22.67
C THR A 115 5.48 -22.75 22.69
N ASP A 116 5.43 -23.88 21.97
CA ASP A 116 6.55 -24.81 21.86
C ASP A 116 7.60 -24.28 20.86
N ALA A 117 8.74 -23.84 21.38
CA ALA A 117 9.84 -23.33 20.58
C ALA A 117 10.47 -24.40 19.67
N ALA A 118 10.37 -25.69 19.99
CA ALA A 118 10.89 -26.76 19.16
C ALA A 118 10.01 -26.95 17.92
N GLU A 119 8.70 -26.90 18.09
CA GLU A 119 7.72 -26.96 16.99
C GLU A 119 7.86 -25.72 16.08
N GLN A 120 7.93 -24.50 16.64
CA GLN A 120 8.17 -23.29 15.87
C GLN A 120 9.46 -23.39 15.02
N ARG A 121 10.54 -23.88 15.62
CA ARG A 121 11.83 -24.06 14.93
C ARG A 121 11.72 -25.12 13.83
N ALA A 122 11.05 -26.24 14.06
CA ALA A 122 10.88 -27.30 13.07
C ALA A 122 10.17 -26.80 11.80
N VAL A 123 9.13 -25.94 11.97
CA VAL A 123 8.42 -25.31 10.84
C VAL A 123 9.34 -24.30 10.15
N ALA A 124 10.03 -23.44 10.89
CA ALA A 124 10.94 -22.44 10.31
C ALA A 124 12.12 -23.08 9.55
N GLU A 125 12.61 -24.23 9.99
CA GLU A 125 13.67 -24.99 9.30
C GLU A 125 13.14 -25.74 8.05
N ALA A 126 11.84 -26.03 7.98
CA ALA A 126 11.22 -26.69 6.84
C ALA A 126 10.92 -25.74 5.67
N PHE A 127 10.71 -24.44 5.93
CA PHE A 127 10.29 -23.45 4.94
C PHE A 127 11.25 -22.27 4.90
N ALA A 128 12.09 -22.23 3.86
CA ALA A 128 13.19 -21.29 3.74
C ALA A 128 12.72 -19.83 3.61
N ASP A 129 13.48 -18.92 4.23
CA ASP A 129 13.48 -17.48 3.95
C ASP A 129 14.23 -17.18 2.64
N SER A 130 14.06 -15.98 2.10
CA SER A 130 14.81 -15.50 0.94
C SER A 130 15.76 -14.36 1.32
N VAL A 131 17.02 -14.46 0.93
CA VAL A 131 17.97 -13.34 1.06
C VAL A 131 17.79 -12.43 -0.15
N LEU A 132 17.27 -11.22 0.07
CA LEU A 132 17.04 -10.23 -0.97
C LEU A 132 18.29 -9.43 -1.31
N TRP A 133 19.15 -9.22 -0.32
CA TRP A 133 20.35 -8.40 -0.44
C TRP A 133 21.34 -8.68 0.69
N GLN A 134 22.64 -8.37 0.43
CA GLN A 134 23.68 -8.32 1.46
C GLN A 134 24.59 -7.10 1.26
N GLY A 135 25.07 -6.51 2.38
CA GLY A 135 26.05 -5.45 2.37
C GLY A 135 27.11 -5.63 3.44
N LYS A 136 28.32 -5.14 3.16
CA LYS A 136 29.43 -5.20 4.11
C LYS A 136 29.34 -4.08 5.13
N VAL A 137 29.51 -4.39 6.40
CA VAL A 137 29.50 -3.41 7.49
C VAL A 137 30.71 -2.49 7.41
N ILE A 138 30.46 -1.20 7.53
CA ILE A 138 31.45 -0.15 7.74
C ILE A 138 31.44 0.14 9.23
N GLU A 139 32.45 -0.38 9.94
CA GLU A 139 32.53 -0.31 11.39
C GLU A 139 32.67 1.14 11.89
N GLY A 140 32.02 1.42 13.02
CA GLY A 140 32.09 2.69 13.67
C GLY A 140 31.10 2.87 14.82
N LYS A 141 30.72 4.12 15.10
CA LYS A 141 29.67 4.48 16.07
C LYS A 141 28.83 5.59 15.46
N PRO A 142 27.70 5.23 14.82
CA PRO A 142 27.18 3.86 14.62
C PRO A 142 27.89 3.08 13.48
N ASP A 143 27.62 1.77 13.40
CA ASP A 143 27.94 0.95 12.23
C ASP A 143 27.03 1.33 11.06
N LEU A 144 27.58 1.40 9.84
CA LEU A 144 26.86 1.71 8.61
C LEU A 144 26.97 0.56 7.60
N VAL A 145 26.06 0.54 6.64
CA VAL A 145 26.14 -0.31 5.46
C VAL A 145 25.69 0.49 4.23
N ALA A 146 26.43 0.38 3.11
CA ALA A 146 26.00 0.98 1.84
C ALA A 146 24.85 0.18 1.25
N VAL A 147 23.79 0.88 0.82
CA VAL A 147 22.52 0.25 0.33
C VAL A 147 22.18 0.60 -1.12
N ASN A 148 23.14 1.13 -1.89
CA ASN A 148 22.91 1.44 -3.30
C ASN A 148 22.43 0.22 -4.09
N ASP A 149 23.10 -0.93 -3.94
CA ASP A 149 22.73 -2.17 -4.64
C ASP A 149 21.37 -2.74 -4.21
N LEU A 150 20.89 -2.39 -3.02
CA LEU A 150 19.54 -2.74 -2.58
C LEU A 150 18.49 -1.90 -3.31
N VAL A 151 18.68 -0.58 -3.36
CA VAL A 151 17.66 0.34 -3.88
C VAL A 151 17.76 0.59 -5.38
N LEU A 152 18.95 0.41 -5.99
CA LEU A 152 19.13 0.43 -7.44
C LEU A 152 18.87 -0.96 -8.05
N ASN A 153 17.73 -1.55 -7.72
CA ASN A 153 17.31 -2.88 -8.15
C ASN A 153 15.82 -2.87 -8.51
N ASP A 154 15.38 -3.77 -9.37
CA ASP A 154 13.97 -3.89 -9.79
C ASP A 154 13.16 -4.84 -8.88
N LEU A 155 13.02 -4.50 -7.60
CA LEU A 155 12.16 -5.27 -6.69
C LEU A 155 10.65 -5.09 -6.95
N HIS A 156 10.27 -4.09 -7.76
CA HIS A 156 8.88 -3.91 -8.18
C HIS A 156 8.48 -4.89 -9.29
N GLY A 157 9.47 -5.31 -10.09
CA GLY A 157 9.26 -6.22 -11.20
C GLY A 157 8.85 -5.52 -12.49
N VAL A 158 9.31 -4.28 -12.72
CA VAL A 158 9.00 -3.49 -13.93
C VAL A 158 9.36 -4.24 -15.20
N ALA A 159 10.56 -4.83 -15.27
CA ALA A 159 10.99 -5.61 -16.44
C ALA A 159 10.06 -6.83 -16.68
N SER A 160 9.65 -7.50 -15.61
CA SER A 160 8.73 -8.65 -15.69
C SER A 160 7.33 -8.23 -16.18
N VAL A 161 6.80 -7.09 -15.69
CA VAL A 161 5.51 -6.54 -16.15
C VAL A 161 5.56 -6.20 -17.63
N LEU A 162 6.62 -5.55 -18.11
CA LEU A 162 6.79 -5.23 -19.53
C LEU A 162 6.81 -6.49 -20.40
N GLN A 163 7.45 -7.54 -19.95
CA GLN A 163 7.47 -8.82 -20.65
C GLN A 163 6.08 -9.49 -20.66
N GLN A 164 5.40 -9.54 -19.50
CA GLN A 164 4.07 -10.15 -19.38
C GLN A 164 3.00 -9.43 -20.18
N THR A 165 3.13 -8.12 -20.36
CA THR A 165 2.23 -7.28 -21.16
C THR A 165 2.67 -7.15 -22.61
N GLU A 166 3.61 -7.98 -23.06
CA GLU A 166 4.11 -8.03 -24.44
C GLU A 166 4.72 -6.71 -24.95
N GLN A 167 5.31 -5.93 -24.01
CA GLN A 167 5.95 -4.66 -24.36
C GLN A 167 7.42 -4.80 -24.78
N GLY A 168 7.98 -6.01 -24.67
CA GLY A 168 9.37 -6.32 -25.01
C GLY A 168 10.21 -6.80 -23.82
N ASN A 169 11.46 -7.15 -24.10
CA ASN A 169 12.42 -7.57 -23.09
C ASN A 169 13.28 -6.37 -22.67
N TYR A 170 13.13 -5.94 -21.46
CA TYR A 170 13.88 -4.83 -20.88
C TYR A 170 14.79 -5.33 -19.76
N GLN A 171 15.94 -4.70 -19.63
CA GLN A 171 16.90 -4.92 -18.56
C GLN A 171 17.23 -3.61 -17.85
N LEU A 172 17.42 -3.68 -16.54
CA LEU A 172 17.85 -2.53 -15.74
C LEU A 172 19.23 -2.04 -16.20
N ASP A 173 19.32 -0.75 -16.55
CA ASP A 173 20.56 -0.06 -16.93
C ASP A 173 21.06 0.81 -15.77
N LEU A 174 21.97 0.26 -14.98
CA LEU A 174 22.54 0.95 -13.83
C LEU A 174 23.31 2.21 -14.20
N SER A 175 23.86 2.28 -15.42
CA SER A 175 24.59 3.47 -15.89
C SER A 175 23.70 4.71 -16.08
N ARG A 176 22.37 4.49 -16.16
CA ARG A 176 21.33 5.52 -16.29
C ARG A 176 20.38 5.55 -15.12
N SER A 177 20.70 4.83 -14.03
CA SER A 177 19.88 4.75 -12.83
C SER A 177 20.55 5.49 -11.67
N VAL A 178 19.77 6.16 -10.82
CA VAL A 178 20.29 7.02 -9.76
C VAL A 178 19.34 7.11 -8.57
N ILE A 179 19.90 7.28 -7.38
CA ILE A 179 19.15 7.63 -6.17
C ILE A 179 18.74 9.11 -6.26
N LEU A 180 17.51 9.44 -5.89
CA LEU A 180 16.97 10.79 -5.89
C LEU A 180 17.06 11.41 -4.49
N PRO A 181 18.01 12.36 -4.22
CA PRO A 181 18.24 12.85 -2.85
C PRO A 181 17.00 13.45 -2.18
N LYS A 182 16.17 14.17 -2.93
CA LYS A 182 14.92 14.77 -2.42
C LYS A 182 13.86 13.74 -2.01
N GLY A 183 14.00 12.51 -2.47
CA GLY A 183 13.11 11.39 -2.14
C GLY A 183 13.63 10.50 -1.00
N ILE A 184 14.77 10.84 -0.39
CA ILE A 184 15.27 10.18 0.81
C ILE A 184 14.63 10.85 2.01
N LYS A 185 13.73 10.14 2.70
CA LYS A 185 12.98 10.66 3.85
C LYS A 185 12.87 9.58 4.92
N SER A 186 12.87 9.99 6.16
CA SER A 186 12.56 9.11 7.27
C SER A 186 11.54 9.78 8.19
N PHE A 187 10.40 9.10 8.37
CA PHE A 187 9.30 9.50 9.23
C PHE A 187 9.32 8.67 10.52
N GLU A 188 8.38 8.92 11.40
CA GLU A 188 8.25 8.19 12.66
C GLU A 188 8.09 6.68 12.46
N LYS A 189 7.29 6.26 11.42
CA LYS A 189 6.91 4.86 11.19
C LYS A 189 7.34 4.28 9.85
N ASN A 190 8.01 5.06 9.02
CA ASN A 190 8.56 4.59 7.76
C ASN A 190 9.79 5.38 7.33
N ALA A 191 10.61 4.76 6.49
CA ALA A 191 11.69 5.42 5.78
C ALA A 191 11.58 5.09 4.29
N ASP A 192 11.72 6.11 3.45
CA ASP A 192 11.52 6.02 2.01
C ASP A 192 12.77 6.44 1.24
N VAL A 193 13.03 5.74 0.15
CA VAL A 193 14.09 6.08 -0.80
C VAL A 193 13.50 6.06 -2.20
N ASP A 194 13.49 7.21 -2.87
CA ASP A 194 13.14 7.30 -4.29
C ASP A 194 14.37 7.12 -5.16
N VAL A 195 14.21 6.34 -6.21
CA VAL A 195 15.22 6.11 -7.24
C VAL A 195 14.63 6.35 -8.63
N GLN A 196 15.45 6.80 -9.57
CA GLN A 196 15.13 6.78 -11.00
C GLN A 196 15.79 5.53 -11.56
N LEU A 197 15.01 4.55 -12.00
CA LEU A 197 15.50 3.36 -12.68
C LEU A 197 15.23 3.47 -14.17
N THR A 198 16.23 3.20 -14.99
CA THR A 198 16.11 3.17 -16.46
C THR A 198 16.22 1.72 -16.93
N PHE A 199 15.29 1.34 -17.78
CA PHE A 199 15.24 0.02 -18.39
C PHE A 199 15.53 0.16 -19.90
N LYS A 200 16.47 -0.63 -20.38
CA LYS A 200 16.87 -0.67 -21.80
C LYS A 200 16.31 -1.94 -22.44
N GLY A 201 15.60 -1.77 -23.55
CA GLY A 201 15.08 -2.86 -24.40
C GLY A 201 15.57 -2.72 -25.85
N ASP A 202 15.46 -3.80 -26.60
CA ASP A 202 15.86 -3.82 -28.02
C ASP A 202 14.73 -3.32 -28.93
N VAL A 203 13.49 -3.66 -28.61
CA VAL A 203 12.29 -3.30 -29.37
C VAL A 203 11.20 -2.87 -28.40
N ALA A 204 10.59 -1.72 -28.66
CA ALA A 204 9.47 -1.22 -27.89
C ALA A 204 8.15 -1.87 -28.32
N GLY A 205 7.33 -2.31 -27.36
CA GLY A 205 5.93 -2.66 -27.59
C GLY A 205 5.09 -1.43 -27.91
N VAL A 206 3.88 -1.68 -28.42
CA VAL A 206 3.00 -0.61 -28.91
C VAL A 206 2.68 0.43 -27.84
N GLN A 207 2.35 -0.01 -26.63
CA GLN A 207 1.95 0.90 -25.54
C GLN A 207 3.15 1.69 -25.00
N VAL A 208 4.33 1.07 -24.84
CA VAL A 208 5.55 1.79 -24.43
C VAL A 208 5.91 2.85 -25.45
N ALA A 209 5.88 2.52 -26.74
CA ALA A 209 6.18 3.46 -27.82
C ALA A 209 5.22 4.66 -27.88
N GLN A 210 3.97 4.50 -27.42
CA GLN A 210 2.99 5.58 -27.37
C GLN A 210 3.18 6.56 -26.20
N VAL A 211 3.74 6.10 -25.09
CA VAL A 211 3.78 6.86 -23.83
C VAL A 211 5.18 7.29 -23.41
N THR A 212 6.21 6.81 -24.09
CA THR A 212 7.61 7.19 -23.82
C THR A 212 8.22 7.91 -25.02
N PRO A 213 9.10 8.91 -24.79
CA PRO A 213 9.81 9.59 -25.89
C PRO A 213 10.73 8.67 -26.70
N ASP A 214 11.38 7.72 -26.03
CA ASP A 214 12.20 6.66 -26.61
C ASP A 214 11.73 5.33 -26.05
N GLY A 215 11.08 4.52 -26.88
CA GLY A 215 10.55 3.24 -26.46
C GLY A 215 11.61 2.20 -26.08
N THR A 216 12.88 2.41 -26.45
CA THR A 216 14.00 1.52 -26.08
C THR A 216 14.65 1.88 -24.74
N LEU A 217 14.33 3.07 -24.19
CA LEU A 217 14.85 3.60 -22.93
C LEU A 217 13.72 4.10 -22.05
N MET A 218 13.13 3.21 -21.27
CA MET A 218 12.04 3.56 -20.36
C MET A 218 12.58 3.83 -18.95
N SER A 219 12.27 4.99 -18.39
CA SER A 219 12.67 5.36 -17.04
C SER A 219 11.44 5.50 -16.14
N VAL A 220 11.46 4.85 -14.98
CA VAL A 220 10.43 4.94 -13.94
C VAL A 220 11.03 5.49 -12.65
N ARG A 221 10.24 6.26 -11.90
CA ARG A 221 10.59 6.59 -10.54
C ARG A 221 10.00 5.52 -9.62
N MET A 222 10.88 4.82 -8.91
CA MET A 222 10.50 3.79 -7.96
C MET A 222 10.81 4.26 -6.54
N ARG A 223 9.96 3.89 -5.60
CA ARG A 223 10.15 4.12 -4.17
C ARG A 223 10.30 2.81 -3.45
N TYR A 224 11.27 2.76 -2.55
CA TYR A 224 11.42 1.74 -1.52
C TYR A 224 10.92 2.31 -0.22
N SER A 225 9.91 1.68 0.38
CA SER A 225 9.35 2.05 1.69
C SER A 225 9.64 0.95 2.69
N PHE A 226 10.42 1.29 3.71
CA PHE A 226 10.68 0.47 4.88
C PHE A 226 9.70 0.90 5.97
N VAL A 227 8.80 0.03 6.38
CA VAL A 227 7.64 0.39 7.22
C VAL A 227 7.66 -0.40 8.52
N GLU A 228 7.50 0.31 9.64
CA GLU A 228 7.35 -0.31 10.95
C GLU A 228 6.10 -1.20 10.99
N LEU A 229 6.26 -2.43 11.51
CA LEU A 229 5.12 -3.28 11.78
C LEU A 229 4.27 -2.69 12.92
N PRO A 230 2.93 -2.79 12.84
CA PRO A 230 2.07 -2.44 13.97
C PRO A 230 2.41 -3.25 15.23
N ASP A 231 1.98 -2.74 16.38
CA ASP A 231 2.01 -3.49 17.63
C ASP A 231 1.15 -4.76 17.56
N THR A 232 1.21 -5.59 18.60
CA THR A 232 0.51 -6.89 18.68
C THR A 232 -0.91 -6.81 19.24
N ASP A 233 -1.45 -5.61 19.49
CA ASP A 233 -2.78 -5.44 20.12
C ASP A 233 -3.94 -5.63 19.13
N TYR A 234 -3.64 -5.61 17.82
CA TYR A 234 -4.65 -5.88 16.80
C TYR A 234 -5.11 -7.33 16.84
N GLN A 235 -6.44 -7.53 16.86
CA GLN A 235 -7.04 -8.85 16.85
C GLN A 235 -7.52 -9.20 15.44
N PRO A 236 -6.88 -10.20 14.78
CA PRO A 236 -7.35 -10.69 13.48
C PRO A 236 -8.81 -11.18 13.58
N ARG A 237 -9.55 -10.99 12.51
CA ARG A 237 -10.93 -11.49 12.42
C ARG A 237 -11.01 -12.60 11.39
N ALA A 238 -11.59 -13.73 11.80
CA ALA A 238 -11.72 -14.90 10.94
C ALA A 238 -12.50 -14.57 9.66
N TYR A 239 -12.04 -15.10 8.55
CA TYR A 239 -12.74 -14.99 7.26
C TYR A 239 -13.95 -15.92 7.23
N HIS A 240 -15.03 -15.46 6.63
CA HIS A 240 -16.19 -16.26 6.26
C HIS A 240 -16.52 -16.01 4.78
N PRO A 241 -16.83 -17.03 3.94
CA PRO A 241 -17.10 -16.86 2.52
C PRO A 241 -18.18 -15.82 2.19
N MET A 242 -19.15 -15.65 3.09
CA MET A 242 -20.25 -14.70 2.96
C MET A 242 -19.98 -13.36 3.66
N SER A 243 -18.74 -13.07 4.06
CA SER A 243 -18.41 -11.82 4.78
C SER A 243 -18.29 -10.60 3.88
N GLY A 244 -18.04 -10.81 2.59
CA GLY A 244 -17.77 -9.73 1.64
C GLY A 244 -16.39 -9.09 1.78
N TYR A 245 -15.42 -9.80 2.35
CA TYR A 245 -14.07 -9.29 2.61
C TYR A 245 -13.00 -9.98 1.77
N LEU A 246 -12.01 -9.20 1.37
CA LEU A 246 -10.70 -9.70 0.98
C LEU A 246 -10.04 -10.37 2.19
N SER A 247 -9.25 -11.40 1.95
CA SER A 247 -8.62 -12.18 3.02
C SER A 247 -7.18 -12.51 2.70
N ASP A 248 -6.41 -12.74 3.75
CA ASP A 248 -5.10 -13.36 3.68
C ASP A 248 -5.14 -14.75 4.33
N GLU A 249 -4.24 -15.64 3.94
CA GLU A 249 -4.22 -17.04 4.34
C GLU A 249 -2.78 -17.49 4.67
N TYR A 250 -2.66 -18.34 5.68
CA TYR A 250 -1.41 -19.04 6.00
C TYR A 250 -1.69 -20.46 6.46
N GLN A 251 -0.67 -21.32 6.42
CA GLN A 251 -0.75 -22.70 6.89
C GLN A 251 -0.20 -22.78 8.31
N ASP A 252 -1.03 -23.19 9.28
CA ASP A 252 -0.66 -23.33 10.68
C ASP A 252 -0.41 -24.79 11.05
N TYR A 253 0.84 -25.17 11.17
CA TYR A 253 1.23 -26.54 11.48
C TYR A 253 0.99 -26.94 12.95
N ALA A 254 0.67 -25.97 13.82
CA ALA A 254 0.25 -26.26 15.21
C ALA A 254 -1.26 -26.50 15.34
N THR A 255 -2.01 -26.41 14.23
CA THR A 255 -3.46 -26.71 14.23
C THR A 255 -3.71 -28.17 14.54
N PRO A 256 -4.73 -28.51 15.37
CA PRO A 256 -5.12 -29.88 15.63
C PRO A 256 -5.38 -30.67 14.34
N PHE A 257 -5.02 -31.96 14.31
CA PHE A 257 -5.04 -32.77 13.09
C PHE A 257 -6.45 -32.97 12.48
N ASP A 258 -7.51 -32.73 13.24
CA ASP A 258 -8.91 -32.78 12.80
C ASP A 258 -9.44 -31.45 12.25
N GLN A 259 -8.57 -30.42 12.13
CA GLN A 259 -8.90 -29.11 11.62
C GLN A 259 -8.01 -28.75 10.40
N PRO A 260 -8.49 -27.89 9.49
CA PRO A 260 -7.69 -27.47 8.34
C PRO A 260 -6.44 -26.68 8.78
N LEU A 261 -5.31 -26.96 8.12
CA LEU A 261 -4.08 -26.18 8.32
C LEU A 261 -4.26 -24.72 7.86
N ALA A 262 -5.05 -24.51 6.81
CA ALA A 262 -5.30 -23.18 6.26
C ALA A 262 -6.10 -22.32 7.25
N GLN A 263 -5.48 -21.24 7.70
CA GLN A 263 -6.10 -20.23 8.56
C GLN A 263 -6.27 -18.95 7.73
N ARG A 264 -7.49 -18.40 7.72
CA ARG A 264 -7.84 -17.20 6.94
C ARG A 264 -8.38 -16.11 7.83
N PHE A 265 -7.96 -14.88 7.58
CA PHE A 265 -8.48 -13.69 8.24
C PHE A 265 -8.81 -12.59 7.22
N ILE A 266 -9.80 -11.76 7.56
CA ILE A 266 -10.18 -10.64 6.72
C ILE A 266 -9.16 -9.51 6.81
N LEU A 267 -9.04 -8.75 5.73
CA LEU A 267 -8.26 -7.51 5.71
C LEU A 267 -9.13 -6.35 6.22
N ARG A 268 -8.65 -5.57 7.18
CA ARG A 268 -9.36 -4.37 7.66
C ARG A 268 -8.43 -3.41 8.41
N HIS A 269 -8.80 -2.14 8.46
CA HIS A 269 -8.12 -1.17 9.33
C HIS A 269 -8.37 -1.48 10.80
N ARG A 270 -7.42 -1.08 11.65
CA ARG A 270 -7.66 -0.97 13.08
C ARG A 270 -8.63 0.20 13.34
N LEU A 271 -9.76 -0.09 13.99
CA LEU A 271 -10.71 0.92 14.44
C LEU A 271 -11.25 0.49 15.81
N GLN A 272 -10.92 1.26 16.83
CA GLN A 272 -11.25 0.95 18.23
C GLN A 272 -12.15 2.05 18.80
N LYS A 273 -13.19 1.65 19.52
CA LYS A 273 -14.03 2.57 20.29
C LYS A 273 -13.30 3.07 21.53
N VAL A 274 -13.51 4.32 21.90
CA VAL A 274 -13.05 4.85 23.22
C VAL A 274 -13.72 4.09 24.36
N ASN A 275 -15.01 3.74 24.17
CA ASN A 275 -15.77 2.89 25.11
C ASN A 275 -16.13 1.59 24.37
N PRO A 276 -15.37 0.49 24.55
CA PRO A 276 -15.64 -0.78 23.90
C PRO A 276 -17.01 -1.34 24.23
N GLY A 277 -17.66 -2.00 23.26
CA GLY A 277 -18.97 -2.62 23.45
C GLY A 277 -20.01 -2.25 22.39
N PRO A 278 -21.28 -2.71 22.54
CA PRO A 278 -22.31 -2.55 21.52
C PRO A 278 -22.84 -1.11 21.38
N ALA A 279 -22.72 -0.28 22.42
CA ALA A 279 -23.21 1.10 22.37
C ALA A 279 -22.37 1.96 21.39
N PRO A 280 -22.98 2.97 20.73
CA PRO A 280 -22.23 3.93 19.93
C PRO A 280 -21.19 4.67 20.77
N SER A 281 -19.99 4.88 20.19
CA SER A 281 -18.87 5.56 20.84
C SER A 281 -18.01 6.31 19.82
N GLU A 282 -17.39 7.37 20.26
CA GLU A 282 -16.23 7.97 19.58
C GLU A 282 -15.11 6.92 19.44
N VAL A 283 -14.22 7.13 18.50
CA VAL A 283 -13.10 6.24 18.21
C VAL A 283 -11.79 6.81 18.73
N VAL A 284 -10.85 5.93 19.08
CA VAL A 284 -9.49 6.29 19.51
C VAL A 284 -8.76 7.04 18.38
N LYS A 285 -8.88 6.53 17.15
CA LYS A 285 -8.33 7.14 15.94
C LYS A 285 -9.25 6.84 14.77
N PRO A 286 -9.77 7.86 14.06
CA PRO A 286 -10.59 7.64 12.86
C PRO A 286 -9.75 7.09 11.71
N ILE A 287 -10.40 6.30 10.84
CA ILE A 287 -9.88 5.96 9.52
C ILE A 287 -10.07 7.22 8.65
N THR A 288 -8.98 7.86 8.26
CA THR A 288 -9.04 9.10 7.45
C THR A 288 -8.38 8.87 6.10
N TYR A 289 -9.11 9.19 5.02
CA TYR A 289 -8.59 9.20 3.66
C TYR A 289 -8.36 10.63 3.19
N TYR A 290 -7.31 10.81 2.40
CA TYR A 290 -6.90 12.11 1.89
C TYR A 290 -6.91 12.12 0.37
N LEU A 291 -7.70 13.03 -0.20
CA LEU A 291 -7.77 13.21 -1.65
C LEU A 291 -6.57 14.03 -2.16
N ASP A 292 -5.97 13.58 -3.26
CA ASP A 292 -4.92 14.28 -4.00
C ASP A 292 -5.39 15.70 -4.37
N PRO A 293 -4.69 16.77 -3.95
CA PRO A 293 -5.06 18.15 -4.26
C PRO A 293 -5.01 18.48 -5.76
N GLY A 294 -4.36 17.63 -6.59
CA GLY A 294 -4.31 17.78 -8.05
C GLY A 294 -5.61 17.50 -8.78
N VAL A 295 -6.68 17.08 -8.09
CA VAL A 295 -7.99 16.85 -8.73
C VAL A 295 -8.68 18.18 -9.03
N PRO A 296 -9.13 18.42 -10.30
CA PRO A 296 -9.85 19.65 -10.66
C PRO A 296 -11.33 19.60 -10.23
N GLU A 297 -11.96 20.77 -10.06
CA GLU A 297 -13.42 20.87 -9.95
C GLU A 297 -14.10 20.66 -11.32
N PRO A 298 -15.32 20.11 -11.37
CA PRO A 298 -16.18 19.66 -10.28
C PRO A 298 -15.90 18.21 -9.80
N ILE A 299 -14.88 17.58 -10.31
CA ILE A 299 -14.54 16.17 -10.04
C ILE A 299 -14.10 16.01 -8.58
N ARG A 300 -13.33 16.97 -8.06
CA ARG A 300 -12.87 16.99 -6.66
C ARG A 300 -14.04 16.86 -5.69
N SER A 301 -15.06 17.71 -5.85
CA SER A 301 -16.27 17.67 -5.01
C SER A 301 -16.99 16.33 -5.14
N ALA A 302 -17.11 15.78 -6.35
CA ALA A 302 -17.77 14.49 -6.57
C ALA A 302 -17.01 13.32 -5.91
N LEU A 303 -15.69 13.31 -5.97
CA LEU A 303 -14.87 12.27 -5.32
C LEU A 303 -14.97 12.32 -3.80
N LEU A 304 -14.91 13.53 -3.22
CA LEU A 304 -15.09 13.72 -1.78
C LEU A 304 -16.48 13.26 -1.32
N ASP A 305 -17.53 13.64 -2.05
CA ASP A 305 -18.90 13.23 -1.74
C ASP A 305 -19.05 11.71 -1.75
N GLY A 306 -18.59 11.05 -2.82
CA GLY A 306 -18.73 9.60 -2.97
C GLY A 306 -17.94 8.83 -1.91
N ALA A 307 -16.69 9.22 -1.66
CA ALA A 307 -15.86 8.58 -0.65
C ALA A 307 -16.43 8.71 0.77
N ARG A 308 -17.13 9.83 1.08
CA ARG A 308 -17.80 10.06 2.36
C ARG A 308 -19.04 9.21 2.60
N TRP A 309 -19.58 8.50 1.61
CA TRP A 309 -20.74 7.64 1.82
C TRP A 309 -20.49 6.59 2.91
N TRP A 310 -19.24 6.15 3.08
CA TRP A 310 -18.86 5.20 4.13
C TRP A 310 -19.03 5.74 5.56
N GLU A 311 -19.05 7.06 5.77
CA GLU A 311 -19.32 7.68 7.09
C GLU A 311 -20.65 7.17 7.67
N THR A 312 -21.65 6.97 6.80
CA THR A 312 -22.97 6.47 7.19
C THR A 312 -22.91 5.02 7.66
N ALA A 313 -22.19 4.13 6.95
CA ALA A 313 -22.05 2.72 7.35
C ALA A 313 -21.31 2.59 8.70
N PHE A 314 -20.22 3.32 8.90
CA PHE A 314 -19.50 3.32 10.17
C PHE A 314 -20.36 3.87 11.31
N THR A 315 -21.15 4.92 11.07
CA THR A 315 -22.08 5.48 12.07
C THR A 315 -23.15 4.45 12.45
N ARG A 316 -23.75 3.74 11.48
CA ARG A 316 -24.72 2.66 11.73
C ARG A 316 -24.10 1.48 12.48
N ALA A 317 -22.82 1.20 12.26
CA ALA A 317 -22.07 0.19 13.01
C ALA A 317 -21.66 0.66 14.44
N GLY A 318 -22.07 1.86 14.86
CA GLY A 318 -21.85 2.40 16.19
C GLY A 318 -20.51 3.12 16.39
N PHE A 319 -19.88 3.59 15.31
CA PHE A 319 -18.63 4.39 15.37
C PHE A 319 -18.92 5.86 15.12
N ILE A 320 -18.91 6.68 16.17
CA ILE A 320 -19.08 8.13 16.06
C ILE A 320 -17.77 8.72 15.51
N ASN A 321 -17.86 9.46 14.39
CA ASN A 321 -16.70 10.03 13.70
C ASN A 321 -15.60 9.00 13.31
N GLY A 322 -15.98 7.73 13.11
CA GLY A 322 -15.04 6.63 12.86
C GLY A 322 -14.36 6.66 11.49
N PHE A 323 -14.99 7.29 10.50
CA PHE A 323 -14.46 7.41 9.14
C PHE A 323 -14.53 8.87 8.66
N LYS A 324 -13.50 9.32 7.92
CA LYS A 324 -13.41 10.69 7.39
C LYS A 324 -12.74 10.73 6.03
N VAL A 325 -13.12 11.72 5.21
CA VAL A 325 -12.45 12.03 3.94
C VAL A 325 -12.17 13.52 3.84
N GLU A 326 -10.92 13.86 3.62
CA GLU A 326 -10.41 15.24 3.61
C GLU A 326 -9.51 15.50 2.39
N LEU A 327 -9.21 16.75 2.10
CA LEU A 327 -8.11 17.08 1.19
C LEU A 327 -6.77 16.89 1.93
N LEU A 328 -5.75 16.41 1.22
CA LEU A 328 -4.41 16.32 1.81
C LEU A 328 -3.93 17.73 2.20
N PRO A 329 -3.54 17.97 3.46
CA PRO A 329 -2.98 19.25 3.88
C PRO A 329 -1.76 19.65 3.05
N VAL A 330 -1.57 20.95 2.84
CA VAL A 330 -0.51 21.48 1.96
C VAL A 330 0.90 21.12 2.43
N ASP A 331 1.08 21.02 3.74
CA ASP A 331 2.34 20.68 4.41
C ASP A 331 2.49 19.18 4.69
N ALA A 332 1.46 18.37 4.42
CA ALA A 332 1.52 16.92 4.59
C ALA A 332 2.29 16.26 3.45
N ASP A 333 3.11 15.29 3.80
CA ASP A 333 3.82 14.49 2.82
C ASP A 333 3.04 13.19 2.54
N PRO A 334 2.56 12.94 1.31
CA PRO A 334 1.85 11.71 0.96
C PRO A 334 2.72 10.45 1.07
N GLN A 335 4.04 10.60 1.22
CA GLN A 335 4.97 9.48 1.48
C GLN A 335 4.82 8.93 2.89
N ASP A 336 4.44 9.76 3.86
CA ASP A 336 4.22 9.31 5.23
C ASP A 336 3.14 8.22 5.26
N ILE A 337 3.46 7.07 5.86
CA ILE A 337 2.59 5.90 5.90
C ILE A 337 1.26 6.15 6.63
N ARG A 338 1.18 7.21 7.44
CA ARG A 338 -0.01 7.58 8.21
C ARG A 338 -1.16 8.14 7.37
N TYR A 339 -0.92 8.48 6.09
CA TYR A 339 -1.94 9.03 5.19
C TYR A 339 -2.47 7.95 4.23
N ASN A 340 -3.75 7.56 4.37
CA ASN A 340 -4.46 6.82 3.32
C ASN A 340 -4.76 7.75 2.17
N MET A 341 -4.45 7.36 0.93
CA MET A 341 -4.49 8.26 -0.22
C MET A 341 -5.56 7.88 -1.25
N ILE A 342 -6.24 8.89 -1.77
CA ILE A 342 -7.07 8.79 -2.98
C ILE A 342 -6.34 9.58 -4.08
N GLN A 343 -5.65 8.87 -4.98
CA GLN A 343 -4.82 9.46 -6.02
C GLN A 343 -5.57 9.62 -7.34
N TRP A 344 -5.32 10.74 -8.00
CA TRP A 344 -5.78 11.05 -9.36
C TRP A 344 -4.68 10.77 -10.38
N VAL A 345 -4.92 9.84 -11.30
CA VAL A 345 -3.90 9.43 -12.28
C VAL A 345 -4.32 9.74 -13.71
N HIS A 346 -3.34 10.18 -14.50
CA HIS A 346 -3.48 10.43 -15.92
C HIS A 346 -2.84 9.30 -16.72
N ARG A 347 -3.54 8.82 -17.75
CA ARG A 347 -3.07 7.78 -18.68
C ARG A 347 -3.40 8.19 -20.11
N ALA A 348 -2.59 7.73 -21.07
CA ALA A 348 -2.89 7.89 -22.49
C ALA A 348 -4.06 7.01 -22.94
N THR A 349 -4.21 5.83 -22.29
CA THR A 349 -5.31 4.89 -22.53
C THR A 349 -6.36 5.01 -21.43
N ARG A 350 -7.63 4.71 -21.77
CA ARG A 350 -8.66 4.56 -20.75
C ARG A 350 -8.34 3.31 -19.93
N GLY A 351 -8.70 3.33 -18.66
CA GLY A 351 -8.49 2.19 -17.79
C GLY A 351 -9.37 2.25 -16.56
N TRP A 352 -9.28 1.19 -15.80
CA TRP A 352 -10.00 1.06 -14.53
C TRP A 352 -9.32 1.83 -13.42
N SER A 353 -10.11 2.12 -12.42
CA SER A 353 -9.65 2.53 -11.10
C SER A 353 -9.47 1.28 -10.25
N TYR A 354 -8.72 1.37 -9.18
CA TYR A 354 -8.56 0.27 -8.23
C TYR A 354 -8.17 0.76 -6.84
N GLY A 355 -8.55 -0.02 -5.83
CA GLY A 355 -8.08 0.14 -4.45
C GLY A 355 -7.05 -0.95 -4.12
N ALA A 356 -5.97 -0.56 -3.46
CA ALA A 356 -4.95 -1.45 -2.93
C ALA A 356 -4.64 -1.09 -1.48
N ALA A 357 -4.10 -2.00 -0.70
CA ALA A 357 -3.73 -1.74 0.68
C ALA A 357 -2.36 -2.32 1.01
N LEU A 358 -1.60 -1.60 1.85
CA LEU A 358 -0.47 -2.16 2.57
C LEU A 358 -1.00 -2.81 3.83
N THR A 359 -0.78 -4.11 3.97
CA THR A 359 -1.28 -4.92 5.08
C THR A 359 -0.14 -5.55 5.88
N ASP A 360 -0.41 -5.79 7.16
CA ASP A 360 0.45 -6.65 7.99
C ASP A 360 0.14 -8.12 7.66
N PRO A 361 1.08 -8.88 7.07
CA PRO A 361 0.83 -10.26 6.68
C PRO A 361 0.66 -11.21 7.87
N ARG A 362 0.94 -10.76 9.09
CA ARG A 362 0.72 -11.55 10.30
C ARG A 362 -0.75 -11.57 10.73
N THR A 363 -1.50 -10.49 10.41
CA THR A 363 -2.81 -10.22 11.05
C THR A 363 -3.90 -9.76 10.09
N GLY A 364 -3.56 -9.30 8.88
CA GLY A 364 -4.49 -8.64 7.95
C GLY A 364 -4.84 -7.19 8.32
N GLU A 365 -4.13 -6.59 9.29
CA GLU A 365 -4.33 -5.17 9.58
C GLU A 365 -3.92 -4.31 8.38
N ILE A 366 -4.83 -3.49 7.88
CA ILE A 366 -4.54 -2.50 6.83
C ILE A 366 -3.82 -1.32 7.48
N ILE A 367 -2.57 -1.10 7.08
CA ILE A 367 -1.70 -0.02 7.56
C ILE A 367 -1.96 1.25 6.74
N LYS A 368 -2.11 1.10 5.42
CA LYS A 368 -2.37 2.20 4.49
C LYS A 368 -3.25 1.74 3.34
N GLY A 369 -4.34 2.46 3.09
CA GLY A 369 -5.14 2.34 1.88
C GLY A 369 -4.61 3.25 0.77
N GLN A 370 -4.61 2.75 -0.47
CA GLN A 370 -4.16 3.46 -1.66
C GLN A 370 -5.18 3.28 -2.77
N VAL A 371 -5.97 4.32 -3.02
CA VAL A 371 -6.96 4.36 -4.10
C VAL A 371 -6.35 5.04 -5.32
N THR A 372 -6.54 4.46 -6.50
CA THR A 372 -6.09 5.00 -7.79
C THR A 372 -7.27 5.24 -8.71
N LEU A 373 -7.55 6.49 -9.06
CA LEU A 373 -8.68 6.90 -9.90
C LEU A 373 -8.19 7.46 -11.23
N GLY A 374 -8.63 6.86 -12.33
CA GLY A 374 -8.24 7.23 -13.69
C GLY A 374 -9.02 8.44 -14.23
N SER A 375 -8.32 9.48 -14.67
CA SER A 375 -8.91 10.75 -15.13
C SER A 375 -9.76 10.62 -16.41
N LEU A 376 -9.44 9.67 -17.27
CA LEU A 376 -10.19 9.48 -18.53
C LEU A 376 -11.58 8.88 -18.31
N ARG A 377 -11.85 8.29 -17.13
CA ARG A 377 -13.16 7.73 -16.80
C ARG A 377 -14.27 8.78 -16.89
N VAL A 378 -14.02 9.97 -16.37
CA VAL A 378 -14.98 11.10 -16.42
C VAL A 378 -15.39 11.41 -17.85
N ARG A 379 -14.41 11.49 -18.76
CA ARG A 379 -14.68 11.78 -20.19
C ARG A 379 -15.45 10.65 -20.88
N GLN A 380 -15.15 9.42 -20.53
CA GLN A 380 -15.85 8.25 -21.08
C GLN A 380 -17.33 8.28 -20.68
N ASP A 381 -17.64 8.44 -19.40
CA ASP A 381 -19.01 8.44 -18.89
C ASP A 381 -19.80 9.65 -19.46
N TYR A 382 -19.14 10.80 -19.61
CA TYR A 382 -19.71 11.97 -20.26
C TYR A 382 -20.07 11.69 -21.74
N LEU A 383 -19.19 11.04 -22.51
CA LEU A 383 -19.46 10.69 -23.93
C LEU A 383 -20.59 9.66 -24.06
N ILE A 384 -20.67 8.67 -23.16
CA ILE A 384 -21.78 7.73 -23.08
C ILE A 384 -23.10 8.49 -22.88
N ALA A 385 -23.13 9.40 -21.90
CA ALA A 385 -24.33 10.20 -21.61
C ALA A 385 -24.72 11.12 -22.79
N LYS A 386 -23.74 11.70 -23.49
CA LYS A 386 -24.02 12.46 -24.72
C LYS A 386 -24.61 11.59 -25.80
N GLY A 387 -24.18 10.36 -25.98
CA GLY A 387 -24.81 9.40 -26.90
C GLY A 387 -26.27 9.13 -26.52
N LEU A 388 -26.55 8.90 -25.24
CA LEU A 388 -27.91 8.65 -24.74
C LEU A 388 -28.86 9.85 -24.92
N THR A 389 -28.33 11.08 -24.80
CA THR A 389 -29.13 12.33 -24.96
C THR A 389 -29.08 12.92 -26.36
N ALA A 390 -28.50 12.22 -27.33
CA ALA A 390 -28.32 12.74 -28.69
C ALA A 390 -29.64 13.12 -29.39
N GLY A 391 -30.76 12.44 -29.07
CA GLY A 391 -32.12 12.71 -29.58
C GLY A 391 -32.83 13.87 -28.90
N TRP A 392 -32.35 14.40 -27.80
CA TRP A 392 -33.00 15.48 -27.07
C TRP A 392 -33.00 16.79 -27.88
N GLN A 393 -34.14 17.50 -27.89
CA GLN A 393 -34.25 18.78 -28.58
C GLN A 393 -33.56 19.92 -27.83
N ASP A 394 -33.67 19.92 -26.51
CA ASP A 394 -32.97 20.89 -25.64
C ASP A 394 -31.49 20.46 -25.44
N ARG A 395 -30.59 21.10 -26.18
CA ARG A 395 -29.14 20.83 -26.12
C ARG A 395 -28.51 21.24 -24.81
N VAL A 396 -29.04 22.28 -24.13
CA VAL A 396 -28.52 22.73 -22.83
C VAL A 396 -28.89 21.73 -21.75
N ALA A 397 -30.13 21.24 -21.76
CA ALA A 397 -30.56 20.17 -20.86
C ALA A 397 -29.76 18.87 -21.08
N ALA A 398 -29.50 18.49 -22.34
CA ALA A 398 -28.70 17.32 -22.69
C ALA A 398 -27.26 17.42 -22.13
N GLU A 399 -26.61 18.57 -22.29
CA GLU A 399 -25.26 18.82 -21.78
C GLU A 399 -25.20 18.75 -20.25
N LYS A 400 -26.17 19.36 -19.58
CA LYS A 400 -26.30 19.31 -18.12
C LYS A 400 -26.53 17.89 -17.63
N ALA A 401 -27.39 17.12 -18.29
CA ALA A 401 -27.67 15.72 -17.95
C ALA A 401 -26.43 14.83 -18.14
N ALA A 402 -25.67 15.02 -19.23
CA ALA A 402 -24.43 14.28 -19.48
C ALA A 402 -23.37 14.55 -18.38
N THR A 403 -23.20 15.81 -17.99
CA THR A 403 -22.32 16.16 -16.89
C THR A 403 -22.77 15.55 -15.56
N ALA A 404 -24.07 15.62 -15.26
CA ALA A 404 -24.63 15.07 -14.02
C ALA A 404 -24.44 13.54 -13.93
N LEU A 405 -24.68 12.79 -15.01
CA LEU A 405 -24.47 11.35 -15.07
C LEU A 405 -23.00 11.00 -14.83
N SER A 406 -22.07 11.71 -15.50
CA SER A 406 -20.64 11.48 -15.33
C SER A 406 -20.20 11.72 -13.87
N LEU A 407 -20.65 12.80 -13.24
CA LEU A 407 -20.33 13.07 -11.82
C LEU A 407 -21.00 12.09 -10.86
N ALA A 408 -22.20 11.59 -11.16
CA ALA A 408 -22.84 10.54 -10.38
C ALA A 408 -22.04 9.22 -10.41
N ARG A 409 -21.53 8.85 -11.60
CA ARG A 409 -20.64 7.68 -11.72
C ARG A 409 -19.34 7.85 -10.92
N ILE A 410 -18.75 9.05 -10.96
CA ILE A 410 -17.52 9.34 -10.21
C ILE A 410 -17.73 9.23 -8.69
N ARG A 411 -18.89 9.65 -8.17
CA ARG A 411 -19.24 9.45 -6.75
C ARG A 411 -19.31 7.97 -6.40
N GLN A 412 -20.03 7.19 -7.20
CA GLN A 412 -20.16 5.74 -6.99
C GLN A 412 -18.80 5.04 -7.09
N LEU A 413 -17.96 5.41 -8.08
CA LEU A 413 -16.62 4.87 -8.23
C LEU A 413 -15.71 5.20 -7.05
N ALA A 414 -15.76 6.42 -6.52
CA ALA A 414 -14.99 6.80 -5.34
C ALA A 414 -15.36 5.95 -4.11
N ALA A 415 -16.67 5.71 -3.89
CA ALA A 415 -17.13 4.84 -2.83
C ALA A 415 -16.64 3.39 -3.03
N HIS A 416 -16.74 2.87 -4.26
CA HIS A 416 -16.30 1.52 -4.64
C HIS A 416 -14.82 1.29 -4.35
N GLU A 417 -13.95 2.14 -4.86
CA GLU A 417 -12.50 1.97 -4.70
C GLU A 417 -12.04 2.17 -3.24
N VAL A 418 -12.69 3.08 -2.51
CA VAL A 418 -12.45 3.20 -1.06
C VAL A 418 -12.89 1.93 -0.34
N GLY A 419 -14.01 1.31 -0.73
CA GLY A 419 -14.48 0.04 -0.18
C GLY A 419 -13.43 -1.07 -0.24
N HIS A 420 -12.72 -1.21 -1.37
CA HIS A 420 -11.61 -2.17 -1.48
C HIS A 420 -10.50 -1.88 -0.46
N THR A 421 -10.18 -0.62 -0.25
CA THR A 421 -9.16 -0.23 0.75
C THR A 421 -9.64 -0.28 2.20
N LEU A 422 -10.95 -0.49 2.42
CA LEU A 422 -11.52 -0.87 3.72
C LEU A 422 -11.53 -2.39 3.94
N GLY A 423 -11.06 -3.17 2.95
CA GLY A 423 -10.98 -4.61 2.98
C GLY A 423 -12.11 -5.34 2.24
N LEU A 424 -13.04 -4.62 1.59
CA LEU A 424 -14.19 -5.24 0.96
C LEU A 424 -13.84 -5.83 -0.42
N ASP A 425 -14.36 -7.02 -0.68
CA ASP A 425 -14.38 -7.67 -1.98
C ASP A 425 -15.58 -7.20 -2.81
N HIS A 426 -15.61 -7.51 -4.09
CA HIS A 426 -16.78 -7.27 -4.94
C HIS A 426 -18.03 -8.00 -4.43
N ASN A 427 -19.19 -7.43 -4.68
CA ASN A 427 -20.48 -8.14 -4.59
C ASN A 427 -21.23 -8.03 -5.92
N PHE A 428 -20.93 -8.89 -6.86
CA PHE A 428 -21.52 -8.90 -8.22
C PHE A 428 -23.02 -9.21 -8.27
N ALA A 429 -23.62 -9.63 -7.16
CA ALA A 429 -25.06 -9.81 -7.07
C ALA A 429 -25.84 -8.54 -6.72
N ALA A 430 -25.17 -7.47 -6.30
CA ALA A 430 -25.82 -6.31 -5.70
C ALA A 430 -26.71 -5.53 -6.68
N SER A 431 -26.29 -5.33 -7.93
CA SER A 431 -27.09 -4.65 -8.96
C SER A 431 -28.42 -5.34 -9.27
N THR A 432 -28.47 -6.69 -9.14
CA THR A 432 -29.70 -7.49 -9.32
C THR A 432 -30.51 -7.61 -8.03
N ASN A 433 -29.98 -7.12 -6.91
CA ASN A 433 -30.57 -7.18 -5.58
C ASN A 433 -30.84 -5.75 -5.03
N GLN A 434 -31.52 -4.92 -5.82
CA GLN A 434 -31.92 -3.55 -5.47
C GLN A 434 -30.75 -2.60 -5.15
N ASP A 435 -29.64 -2.71 -5.87
CA ASP A 435 -28.40 -1.95 -5.63
C ASP A 435 -27.91 -2.09 -4.18
N ALA A 436 -27.87 -3.31 -3.68
CA ALA A 436 -27.59 -3.62 -2.28
C ALA A 436 -26.17 -3.23 -1.83
N SER A 437 -25.25 -2.92 -2.76
CA SER A 437 -23.86 -2.57 -2.46
C SER A 437 -23.24 -1.67 -3.52
N VAL A 438 -22.34 -0.78 -3.10
CA VAL A 438 -21.48 -0.03 -4.01
C VAL A 438 -20.34 -0.88 -4.57
N MET A 439 -20.12 -2.09 -4.03
CA MET A 439 -19.03 -3.01 -4.44
C MET A 439 -19.38 -3.85 -5.67
N ASP A 440 -20.34 -3.43 -6.48
CA ASP A 440 -20.68 -3.98 -7.79
C ASP A 440 -20.28 -3.00 -8.90
N TYR A 441 -20.42 -3.43 -10.15
CA TYR A 441 -20.23 -2.63 -11.36
C TYR A 441 -21.57 -2.24 -11.98
N PRO A 442 -22.38 -1.35 -11.34
CA PRO A 442 -23.72 -1.04 -11.85
C PRO A 442 -23.65 -0.31 -13.17
N HIS A 443 -24.52 -0.70 -14.11
CA HIS A 443 -24.84 0.10 -15.28
C HIS A 443 -25.68 1.32 -14.88
N PRO A 444 -25.60 2.45 -15.61
CA PRO A 444 -26.50 3.56 -15.37
C PRO A 444 -27.96 3.13 -15.59
N LYS A 445 -28.85 3.53 -14.69
CA LYS A 445 -30.30 3.32 -14.85
C LYS A 445 -30.80 4.22 -15.97
N ILE A 446 -31.21 3.60 -17.06
CA ILE A 446 -31.76 4.26 -18.25
C ILE A 446 -33.24 3.90 -18.34
N LEU A 447 -34.09 4.90 -18.20
CA LEU A 447 -35.53 4.73 -18.24
C LEU A 447 -36.11 5.40 -19.51
N LEU A 448 -37.34 5.04 -19.90
CA LEU A 448 -38.10 5.73 -20.92
C LEU A 448 -39.17 6.62 -20.26
N LYS A 449 -39.22 7.87 -20.66
CA LYS A 449 -40.26 8.82 -20.29
C LYS A 449 -40.97 9.29 -21.57
N GLY A 450 -42.05 8.60 -21.90
CA GLY A 450 -42.64 8.75 -23.23
C GLY A 450 -41.72 8.14 -24.31
N ASN A 451 -41.31 8.95 -25.28
CA ASN A 451 -40.35 8.57 -26.32
C ASN A 451 -38.90 9.01 -26.01
N ASP A 452 -38.67 9.68 -24.88
CA ASP A 452 -37.34 10.18 -24.51
C ASP A 452 -36.66 9.26 -23.52
N ILE A 453 -35.32 9.25 -23.58
CA ILE A 453 -34.45 8.58 -22.60
C ILE A 453 -34.38 9.45 -21.35
N ASP A 454 -34.66 8.87 -20.18
CA ASP A 454 -34.50 9.52 -18.90
C ASP A 454 -33.25 8.96 -18.18
N ILE A 455 -32.28 9.84 -17.89
CA ILE A 455 -31.05 9.58 -17.15
C ILE A 455 -30.92 10.50 -15.91
N SER A 456 -32.06 10.95 -15.36
CA SER A 456 -32.07 11.89 -14.23
C SER A 456 -31.56 11.29 -12.91
N ALA A 457 -31.68 9.96 -12.73
CA ALA A 457 -31.21 9.23 -11.56
C ALA A 457 -30.40 7.98 -11.99
N PRO A 458 -29.22 8.19 -12.59
CA PRO A 458 -28.50 7.10 -13.25
C PRO A 458 -27.87 6.09 -12.30
N TYR A 459 -27.56 6.50 -11.07
CA TYR A 459 -26.95 5.65 -10.04
C TYR A 459 -27.61 5.90 -8.69
N THR A 460 -27.62 4.88 -7.83
CA THR A 460 -28.04 5.00 -6.45
C THR A 460 -27.02 5.82 -5.66
N THR A 461 -27.48 6.65 -4.75
CA THR A 461 -26.64 7.51 -3.89
C THR A 461 -26.50 6.88 -2.52
N GLY A 462 -25.28 6.89 -1.97
CA GLY A 462 -24.94 6.31 -0.68
C GLY A 462 -24.57 4.83 -0.78
N VAL A 463 -24.22 4.24 0.36
CA VAL A 463 -23.93 2.79 0.51
C VAL A 463 -25.21 2.01 0.66
N GLY A 464 -25.19 0.74 0.27
CA GLY A 464 -26.34 -0.15 0.32
C GLY A 464 -26.43 -0.99 1.60
N PRO A 465 -27.52 -1.76 1.77
CA PRO A 465 -27.72 -2.59 2.96
C PRO A 465 -26.70 -3.74 3.10
N TRP A 466 -26.08 -4.20 2.01
CA TRP A 466 -24.96 -5.13 2.06
C TRP A 466 -23.69 -4.47 2.60
N ASP A 467 -23.43 -3.22 2.21
CA ASP A 467 -22.28 -2.45 2.69
C ASP A 467 -22.38 -2.21 4.21
N ASP A 468 -23.59 -1.87 4.70
CA ASP A 468 -23.85 -1.74 6.13
C ASP A 468 -23.55 -3.04 6.90
N PHE A 469 -23.97 -4.17 6.34
CA PHE A 469 -23.66 -5.50 6.89
C PHE A 469 -22.15 -5.75 6.90
N ALA A 470 -21.47 -5.52 5.77
CA ALA A 470 -20.04 -5.79 5.65
C ALA A 470 -19.24 -4.94 6.65
N ILE A 471 -19.54 -3.65 6.80
CA ILE A 471 -18.88 -2.79 7.79
C ILE A 471 -19.20 -3.27 9.22
N ALA A 472 -20.44 -3.65 9.52
CA ALA A 472 -20.79 -4.19 10.83
C ALA A 472 -20.03 -5.50 11.10
N TYR A 473 -19.97 -6.44 10.14
CA TYR A 473 -19.24 -7.70 10.26
C TYR A 473 -17.75 -7.48 10.52
N GLY A 474 -17.10 -6.63 9.72
CA GLY A 474 -15.66 -6.40 9.79
C GLY A 474 -15.22 -5.55 10.96
N TYR A 475 -15.99 -4.54 11.34
CA TYR A 475 -15.52 -3.50 12.26
C TYR A 475 -16.23 -3.49 13.63
N SER A 476 -17.49 -3.96 13.78
CA SER A 476 -18.18 -3.88 15.07
C SER A 476 -17.39 -4.51 16.21
N GLU A 477 -17.43 -3.87 17.37
CA GLU A 477 -16.67 -4.22 18.58
C GLU A 477 -17.64 -4.54 19.72
N GLN A 478 -17.51 -5.73 20.33
CA GLN A 478 -18.40 -6.23 21.39
C GLN A 478 -17.74 -6.38 22.76
N GLY A 479 -16.45 -6.08 22.86
CA GLY A 479 -15.72 -6.10 24.13
C GLY A 479 -15.03 -7.43 24.45
N ASP A 480 -15.59 -8.58 24.06
CA ASP A 480 -14.96 -9.90 24.21
C ASP A 480 -15.14 -10.80 22.98
N ALA A 481 -14.25 -11.79 22.84
CA ALA A 481 -14.19 -12.65 21.65
C ALA A 481 -15.46 -13.50 21.45
N ARG A 482 -16.12 -13.96 22.53
CA ARG A 482 -17.31 -14.82 22.44
C ARG A 482 -18.52 -14.04 21.96
N THR A 483 -18.75 -12.86 22.52
CA THR A 483 -19.85 -11.97 22.08
C THR A 483 -19.58 -11.41 20.69
N GLN A 484 -18.31 -11.19 20.34
CA GLN A 484 -17.92 -10.81 18.99
C GLN A 484 -18.25 -11.90 17.96
N GLN A 485 -17.94 -13.17 18.25
CA GLN A 485 -18.26 -14.30 17.38
C GLN A 485 -19.78 -14.49 17.25
N ALA A 486 -20.52 -14.37 18.35
CA ALA A 486 -21.98 -14.47 18.33
C ALA A 486 -22.59 -13.38 17.42
N LEU A 487 -22.14 -12.13 17.53
CA LEU A 487 -22.57 -11.05 16.63
C LEU A 487 -22.32 -11.38 15.17
N GLN A 488 -21.17 -11.95 14.82
CA GLN A 488 -20.86 -12.31 13.43
C GLN A 488 -21.82 -13.36 12.88
N VAL A 489 -22.17 -14.36 13.69
CA VAL A 489 -23.17 -15.39 13.34
C VAL A 489 -24.56 -14.76 13.14
N ASP A 490 -24.98 -13.86 14.04
CA ASP A 490 -26.27 -13.17 13.95
C ASP A 490 -26.35 -12.27 12.70
N LEU A 491 -25.27 -11.56 12.37
CA LEU A 491 -25.19 -10.73 11.17
C LEU A 491 -25.31 -11.55 9.89
N LEU A 492 -24.65 -12.71 9.81
CA LEU A 492 -24.76 -13.63 8.67
C LEU A 492 -26.19 -14.21 8.54
N ALA A 493 -26.81 -14.54 9.66
CA ALA A 493 -28.21 -15.01 9.68
C ALA A 493 -29.19 -13.89 9.23
N ASP A 494 -28.97 -12.63 9.63
CA ASP A 494 -29.78 -11.49 9.20
C ASP A 494 -29.67 -11.24 7.69
N VAL A 495 -28.47 -11.32 7.12
CA VAL A 495 -28.24 -11.22 5.67
C VAL A 495 -29.09 -12.23 4.91
N ALA A 496 -29.04 -13.52 5.34
CA ALA A 496 -29.84 -14.58 4.71
C ALA A 496 -31.34 -14.32 4.85
N LYS A 497 -31.81 -13.89 6.02
CA LYS A 497 -33.21 -13.56 6.29
C LYS A 497 -33.72 -12.38 5.46
N ARG A 498 -32.87 -11.38 5.22
CA ARG A 498 -33.19 -10.21 4.39
C ARG A 498 -33.10 -10.49 2.89
N GLY A 499 -32.63 -11.68 2.48
CA GLY A 499 -32.46 -12.06 1.08
C GLY A 499 -31.35 -11.27 0.37
N LEU A 500 -30.37 -10.75 1.13
CA LEU A 500 -29.21 -10.09 0.57
C LEU A 500 -28.29 -11.14 -0.08
N ARG A 501 -27.99 -10.96 -1.34
CA ARG A 501 -27.18 -11.88 -2.14
C ARG A 501 -25.73 -11.44 -2.18
N TYR A 502 -24.84 -12.42 -2.30
CA TYR A 502 -23.41 -12.19 -2.44
C TYR A 502 -22.81 -13.12 -3.50
N ILE A 503 -22.05 -12.54 -4.42
CA ILE A 503 -21.18 -13.22 -5.38
C ILE A 503 -19.87 -12.45 -5.39
N GLY A 504 -18.79 -13.06 -4.87
CA GLY A 504 -17.45 -12.47 -4.83
C GLY A 504 -16.61 -12.83 -6.06
N GLU A 505 -15.36 -12.36 -6.08
CA GLU A 505 -14.39 -12.67 -7.14
C GLU A 505 -14.16 -14.19 -7.29
N ALA A 506 -14.03 -14.92 -6.20
CA ALA A 506 -13.82 -16.36 -6.23
C ALA A 506 -14.98 -17.12 -6.89
N ASP A 507 -16.22 -16.65 -6.65
CA ASP A 507 -17.41 -17.27 -7.23
C ASP A 507 -17.54 -16.97 -8.72
N SER A 508 -17.19 -15.75 -9.15
CA SER A 508 -17.28 -15.30 -10.55
C SER A 508 -16.29 -15.99 -11.49
N ARG A 509 -15.21 -16.56 -10.95
CA ARG A 509 -14.14 -17.22 -11.71
C ARG A 509 -14.35 -18.72 -11.89
N GLN A 510 -15.37 -19.30 -11.29
CA GLN A 510 -15.68 -20.72 -11.47
C GLN A 510 -16.18 -20.98 -12.90
N LYS A 511 -15.81 -22.15 -13.47
CA LYS A 511 -16.12 -22.51 -14.86
C LYS A 511 -17.60 -22.43 -15.19
N ASP A 512 -18.47 -22.71 -14.23
CA ASP A 512 -19.93 -22.72 -14.38
C ASP A 512 -20.62 -21.56 -13.65
N ALA A 513 -19.84 -20.58 -13.17
CA ALA A 513 -20.40 -19.40 -12.53
C ALA A 513 -21.08 -18.48 -13.56
N SER A 514 -22.23 -17.93 -13.22
CA SER A 514 -22.81 -16.81 -13.94
C SER A 514 -21.80 -15.67 -13.90
N GLN A 515 -21.28 -15.27 -15.05
CA GLN A 515 -20.32 -14.17 -15.09
C GLN A 515 -21.02 -12.89 -14.62
N ALA A 516 -20.39 -12.17 -13.71
CA ALA A 516 -20.88 -10.89 -13.18
C ALA A 516 -21.19 -9.83 -14.26
N TYR A 517 -20.63 -10.02 -15.44
CA TYR A 517 -20.80 -9.12 -16.59
C TYR A 517 -21.92 -9.55 -17.57
N ALA A 518 -22.58 -10.66 -17.30
CA ALA A 518 -23.61 -11.20 -18.20
C ALA A 518 -25.04 -10.80 -17.81
N SER A 519 -25.21 -9.97 -16.81
CA SER A 519 -26.52 -9.48 -16.33
C SER A 519 -26.80 -8.05 -16.77
#